data_f5f1855de8a7fa87ac0ceafee5c5421e
#
_entry.id   f5f1855de8a7fa87ac0ceafee5c5421e
#
_cell.length_a   1.000
_cell.length_b   1.000
_cell.length_c   1.000
_cell.angle_alpha   90.00
_cell.angle_beta   90.00
_cell.angle_gamma   90.00
#
_symmetry.space_group_name_H-M   'P 1'
#
loop_
_entity.id
_entity.type
_entity.pdbx_description
1 polymer ?
#
loop_
_entity_poly.entity_id
_entity_poly.type
_entity_poly.pdbx_seq_one_letter_code
_entity_poly.pdbx_strand_id
1 'polypeptide(L)'
;MATTSNQAPQPGRKRPRRQRSTAATVAVTIGKVVGTLLLIGIITTVILICFAARYIQTVIIPQAHVEANFVMDQTSIIYYEDPNTGEYVEHLSLHGDENRILVDYEDIPEDMIKATVAIEDRTFWEHHGVNWRRTLYGVILMFTGQDIQGGSTITQQFIKNFTGYDDVTVKRKIQEIFTALDFEKNYSKEQILEWYLN
;
A
#
# COMPACT_ATOMS: atom_id res chain seq x y z
N MET A 1 -40.27 -38.62 -87.59
CA MET A 1 -39.44 -37.36 -87.71
C MET A 1 -39.55 -36.64 -86.37
N ALA A 2 -38.53 -36.73 -85.59
CA ALA A 2 -38.43 -36.06 -84.26
C ALA A 2 -37.54 -34.85 -84.40
N THR A 3 -38.10 -33.67 -84.20
CA THR A 3 -37.38 -32.42 -84.22
C THR A 3 -36.79 -32.10 -82.84
N THR A 4 -35.52 -32.25 -82.69
CA THR A 4 -34.72 -31.93 -81.51
C THR A 4 -34.52 -30.40 -81.43
N SER A 5 -35.20 -29.75 -80.47
CA SER A 5 -34.98 -28.31 -80.21
C SER A 5 -33.73 -28.13 -79.35
N ASN A 6 -32.72 -27.53 -79.90
CA ASN A 6 -31.45 -27.22 -79.30
C ASN A 6 -31.60 -25.86 -78.51
N GLN A 7 -31.81 -25.91 -77.19
CA GLN A 7 -31.82 -24.71 -76.38
C GLN A 7 -30.39 -24.40 -75.94
N ALA A 8 -29.87 -23.24 -76.34
CA ALA A 8 -28.56 -22.74 -75.90
C ALA A 8 -28.59 -22.33 -74.40
N PRO A 9 -27.51 -22.56 -73.66
CA PRO A 9 -27.43 -22.27 -72.22
C PRO A 9 -27.52 -20.74 -71.96
N GLN A 10 -28.43 -20.34 -71.11
CA GLN A 10 -28.57 -18.93 -70.72
C GLN A 10 -27.39 -18.49 -69.86
N PRO A 11 -26.78 -17.29 -70.07
CA PRO A 11 -25.67 -16.77 -69.29
C PRO A 11 -26.16 -16.44 -67.87
N GLY A 12 -25.47 -17.06 -66.89
CA GLY A 12 -25.76 -16.96 -65.43
C GLY A 12 -25.84 -15.48 -65.00
N ARG A 13 -26.93 -15.08 -64.44
CA ARG A 13 -27.17 -13.75 -63.82
C ARG A 13 -26.13 -13.58 -62.67
N LYS A 14 -25.09 -12.74 -62.92
CA LYS A 14 -24.17 -12.28 -61.84
C LYS A 14 -24.97 -11.50 -60.79
N ARG A 15 -25.07 -12.03 -59.55
CA ARG A 15 -25.69 -11.33 -58.42
C ARG A 15 -25.01 -9.97 -58.23
N PRO A 16 -25.76 -8.84 -58.06
CA PRO A 16 -25.17 -7.51 -57.87
C PRO A 16 -24.37 -7.56 -56.55
N ARG A 17 -23.10 -7.20 -56.68
CA ARG A 17 -22.20 -6.99 -55.53
C ARG A 17 -22.72 -5.82 -54.75
N ARG A 18 -23.30 -6.06 -53.57
CA ARG A 18 -23.84 -5.03 -52.67
C ARG A 18 -22.71 -4.06 -52.31
N GLN A 19 -22.69 -2.91 -52.98
CA GLN A 19 -21.77 -1.82 -52.65
C GLN A 19 -22.13 -1.31 -51.28
N ARG A 20 -21.23 -1.50 -50.29
CA ARG A 20 -21.35 -0.87 -48.98
C ARG A 20 -21.35 0.65 -49.19
N SER A 21 -22.30 1.36 -48.60
CA SER A 21 -22.29 2.81 -48.65
C SER A 21 -20.99 3.36 -48.07
N THR A 22 -20.47 4.43 -48.63
CA THR A 22 -19.24 5.13 -48.19
C THR A 22 -19.30 5.42 -46.69
N ALA A 23 -20.48 5.84 -46.18
CA ALA A 23 -20.70 6.07 -44.75
C ALA A 23 -20.50 4.80 -43.88
N ALA A 24 -20.98 3.64 -44.33
CA ALA A 24 -20.78 2.37 -43.61
C ALA A 24 -19.32 1.96 -43.61
N THR A 25 -18.57 2.21 -44.68
CA THR A 25 -17.13 1.90 -44.74
C THR A 25 -16.33 2.83 -43.80
N VAL A 26 -16.64 4.11 -43.79
CA VAL A 26 -16.03 5.08 -42.85
C VAL A 26 -16.31 4.73 -41.41
N ALA A 27 -17.55 4.39 -41.04
CA ALA A 27 -17.92 4.00 -39.68
C ALA A 27 -17.16 2.75 -39.20
N VAL A 28 -17.02 1.74 -40.08
CA VAL A 28 -16.24 0.52 -39.77
C VAL A 28 -14.75 0.84 -39.61
N THR A 29 -14.19 1.75 -40.41
CA THR A 29 -12.79 2.16 -40.31
C THR A 29 -12.54 2.93 -39.02
N ILE A 30 -13.40 3.86 -38.64
CA ILE A 30 -13.35 4.58 -37.36
C ILE A 30 -13.42 3.56 -36.18
N GLY A 31 -14.38 2.63 -36.24
CA GLY A 31 -14.52 1.59 -35.22
C GLY A 31 -13.24 0.73 -35.08
N LYS A 32 -12.59 0.37 -36.17
CA LYS A 32 -11.30 -0.35 -36.13
C LYS A 32 -10.19 0.48 -35.50
N VAL A 33 -10.07 1.76 -35.87
CA VAL A 33 -9.04 2.66 -35.30
C VAL A 33 -9.25 2.83 -33.80
N VAL A 34 -10.48 3.12 -33.36
CA VAL A 34 -10.82 3.26 -31.95
C VAL A 34 -10.55 1.92 -31.19
N GLY A 35 -10.96 0.80 -31.76
CA GLY A 35 -10.69 -0.53 -31.18
C GLY A 35 -9.19 -0.82 -31.06
N THR A 36 -8.41 -0.45 -32.07
CA THR A 36 -6.95 -0.62 -32.02
C THR A 36 -6.31 0.27 -30.95
N LEU A 37 -6.73 1.52 -30.83
CA LEU A 37 -6.24 2.45 -29.81
C LEU A 37 -6.59 1.96 -28.40
N LEU A 38 -7.81 1.47 -28.19
CA LEU A 38 -8.21 0.86 -26.91
C LEU A 38 -7.38 -0.38 -26.59
N LEU A 39 -7.15 -1.26 -27.56
CA LEU A 39 -6.31 -2.43 -27.38
C LEU A 39 -4.87 -2.06 -27.01
N ILE A 40 -4.29 -1.09 -27.68
CA ILE A 40 -2.95 -0.57 -27.35
C ILE A 40 -2.95 -0.02 -25.92
N GLY A 41 -3.96 0.77 -25.54
CA GLY A 41 -4.09 1.30 -24.18
C GLY A 41 -4.17 0.21 -23.13
N ILE A 42 -4.96 -0.84 -23.35
CA ILE A 42 -5.07 -1.98 -22.44
C ILE A 42 -3.72 -2.70 -22.32
N ILE A 43 -3.06 -3.03 -23.44
CA ILE A 43 -1.76 -3.72 -23.44
C ILE A 43 -0.72 -2.89 -22.69
N THR A 44 -0.64 -1.58 -22.96
CA THR A 44 0.28 -0.68 -22.27
C THR A 44 0.04 -0.66 -20.77
N THR A 45 -1.22 -0.59 -20.36
CA THR A 45 -1.60 -0.60 -18.93
C THR A 45 -1.20 -1.92 -18.28
N VAL A 46 -1.43 -3.06 -18.92
CA VAL A 46 -1.02 -4.38 -18.40
C VAL A 46 0.50 -4.46 -18.25
N ILE A 47 1.26 -4.00 -19.23
CA ILE A 47 2.74 -3.98 -19.16
C ILE A 47 3.20 -3.12 -17.98
N LEU A 48 2.63 -1.93 -17.79
CA LEU A 48 2.97 -1.05 -16.68
C LEU A 48 2.65 -1.70 -15.31
N ILE A 49 1.49 -2.35 -15.20
CA ILE A 49 1.11 -3.09 -13.98
C ILE A 49 2.08 -4.24 -13.71
N CYS A 50 2.44 -5.02 -14.72
CA CYS A 50 3.41 -6.10 -14.56
C CYS A 50 4.80 -5.58 -14.16
N PHE A 51 5.24 -4.46 -14.74
CA PHE A 51 6.51 -3.83 -14.37
C PHE A 51 6.48 -3.32 -12.93
N ALA A 52 5.39 -2.64 -12.54
CA ALA A 52 5.21 -2.18 -11.17
C ALA A 52 5.17 -3.34 -10.15
N ALA A 53 4.45 -4.43 -10.46
CA ALA A 53 4.41 -5.63 -9.63
C ALA A 53 5.81 -6.26 -9.49
N ARG A 54 6.57 -6.36 -10.58
CA ARG A 54 7.96 -6.86 -10.54
C ARG A 54 8.85 -5.96 -9.68
N TYR A 55 8.74 -4.65 -9.85
CA TYR A 55 9.51 -3.69 -9.06
C TYR A 55 9.21 -3.82 -7.57
N ILE A 56 7.94 -3.94 -7.20
CA ILE A 56 7.52 -4.15 -5.81
C ILE A 56 8.12 -5.46 -5.26
N GLN A 57 8.01 -6.57 -6.00
CA GLN A 57 8.52 -7.87 -5.55
C GLN A 57 10.04 -7.93 -5.43
N THR A 58 10.78 -7.26 -6.33
CA THR A 58 12.24 -7.39 -6.38
C THR A 58 12.99 -6.31 -5.60
N VAL A 59 12.37 -5.15 -5.38
CA VAL A 59 13.02 -4.00 -4.75
C VAL A 59 12.36 -3.63 -3.44
N ILE A 60 11.03 -3.57 -3.40
CA ILE A 60 10.31 -3.05 -2.23
C ILE A 60 10.20 -4.12 -1.12
N ILE A 61 9.68 -5.31 -1.45
CA ILE A 61 9.43 -6.37 -0.45
C ILE A 61 10.71 -6.81 0.28
N PRO A 62 11.86 -7.03 -0.38
CA PRO A 62 13.09 -7.38 0.35
C PRO A 62 13.58 -6.30 1.30
N GLN A 63 13.26 -5.03 1.06
CA GLN A 63 13.60 -3.90 1.92
C GLN A 63 12.54 -3.61 2.98
N ALA A 64 11.37 -4.23 2.87
CA ALA A 64 10.25 -4.05 3.79
C ALA A 64 10.35 -4.93 5.05
N HIS A 65 11.24 -5.91 5.06
CA HIS A 65 11.42 -6.79 6.21
C HIS A 65 12.24 -6.07 7.28
N VAL A 66 11.55 -5.62 8.32
CA VAL A 66 12.17 -5.03 9.51
C VAL A 66 12.13 -6.10 10.60
N GLU A 67 13.28 -6.66 10.93
CA GLU A 67 13.39 -7.49 12.14
C GLU A 67 13.33 -6.57 13.36
N ALA A 68 12.41 -6.90 14.27
CA ALA A 68 12.27 -6.16 15.53
C ALA A 68 13.38 -6.53 16.53
N ASN A 69 14.63 -6.41 16.13
CA ASN A 69 15.73 -6.34 17.08
C ASN A 69 15.77 -4.93 17.70
N PHE A 70 14.62 -4.53 18.27
CA PHE A 70 14.55 -3.24 18.97
C PHE A 70 15.36 -3.33 20.25
N VAL A 71 16.50 -2.73 20.26
CA VAL A 71 17.05 -2.20 21.47
C VAL A 71 16.52 -0.78 21.57
N MET A 72 15.38 -0.60 22.23
CA MET A 72 14.99 0.73 22.66
C MET A 72 16.03 1.18 23.66
N ASP A 73 16.62 2.36 23.44
CA ASP A 73 17.56 2.94 24.39
C ASP A 73 16.84 3.14 25.73
N GLN A 74 17.20 2.32 26.69
CA GLN A 74 16.66 2.39 28.05
C GLN A 74 17.57 3.21 28.93
N THR A 75 16.96 3.91 29.86
CA THR A 75 17.67 4.57 30.93
C THR A 75 18.23 3.51 31.87
N SER A 76 19.55 3.50 32.08
CA SER A 76 20.20 2.66 33.10
C SER A 76 20.23 3.41 34.43
N ILE A 77 19.60 2.83 35.46
CA ILE A 77 19.56 3.43 36.80
C ILE A 77 20.53 2.67 37.70
N ILE A 78 21.44 3.42 38.31
CA ILE A 78 22.37 2.89 39.33
C ILE A 78 21.78 3.17 40.68
N TYR A 79 21.59 2.12 41.47
CA TYR A 79 21.14 2.19 42.86
C TYR A 79 22.30 1.93 43.79
N TYR A 80 22.29 2.52 45.01
CA TYR A 80 23.13 2.17 46.10
C TYR A 80 22.26 1.79 47.31
N GLU A 81 22.76 0.91 48.17
CA GLU A 81 22.12 0.54 49.42
C GLU A 81 22.48 1.59 50.49
N ASP A 82 21.47 2.28 51.03
CA ASP A 82 21.68 3.23 52.14
C ASP A 82 22.12 2.43 53.37
N PRO A 83 23.32 2.66 53.92
CA PRO A 83 23.82 1.91 55.07
C PRO A 83 23.05 2.12 56.37
N ASN A 84 22.18 3.14 56.46
CA ASN A 84 21.38 3.42 57.64
C ASN A 84 20.00 2.75 57.59
N THR A 85 19.42 2.61 56.38
CA THR A 85 18.05 2.08 56.24
C THR A 85 18.03 0.70 55.59
N GLY A 86 19.08 0.31 54.86
CA GLY A 86 19.15 -0.91 54.05
C GLY A 86 18.28 -0.86 52.78
N GLU A 87 17.77 0.31 52.40
CA GLU A 87 16.95 0.49 51.22
C GLU A 87 17.83 0.88 50.01
N TYR A 88 17.42 0.42 48.83
CA TYR A 88 18.05 0.83 47.56
C TYR A 88 17.55 2.21 47.14
N VAL A 89 18.46 3.16 47.08
CA VAL A 89 18.19 4.54 46.66
C VAL A 89 18.83 4.81 45.31
N GLU A 90 18.12 5.47 44.42
CA GLU A 90 18.64 5.87 43.14
C GLU A 90 19.84 6.81 43.33
N HIS A 91 20.99 6.43 42.76
CA HIS A 91 22.22 7.21 42.81
C HIS A 91 22.45 8.03 41.55
N LEU A 92 22.24 7.40 40.40
CA LEU A 92 22.53 8.00 39.09
C LEU A 92 21.66 7.37 38.02
N SER A 93 21.05 8.21 37.19
CA SER A 93 20.34 7.80 35.99
C SER A 93 21.23 8.10 34.78
N LEU A 94 21.58 7.06 34.03
CA LEU A 94 22.35 7.14 32.79
C LEU A 94 21.40 6.94 31.62
N HIS A 95 21.22 7.98 30.83
CA HIS A 95 20.43 7.94 29.62
C HIS A 95 21.18 8.60 28.46
N GLY A 96 20.82 8.25 27.22
CA GLY A 96 21.29 8.94 26.02
C GLY A 96 20.56 10.28 25.85
N ASP A 97 20.21 10.62 24.62
CA ASP A 97 19.44 11.84 24.32
C ASP A 97 18.01 11.78 24.87
N GLU A 98 17.49 10.57 25.18
CA GLU A 98 16.15 10.33 25.69
C GLU A 98 16.18 9.59 27.02
N ASN A 99 15.36 10.08 27.97
CA ASN A 99 15.16 9.44 29.28
C ASN A 99 13.85 8.66 29.25
N ARG A 100 13.93 7.36 28.88
CA ARG A 100 12.76 6.49 28.72
C ARG A 100 12.70 5.42 29.82
N ILE A 101 11.53 5.27 30.39
CA ILE A 101 11.16 4.14 31.24
C ILE A 101 10.13 3.35 30.45
N LEU A 102 10.50 2.17 29.97
CA LEU A 102 9.59 1.31 29.22
C LEU A 102 8.54 0.72 30.14
N VAL A 103 7.30 0.70 29.65
CA VAL A 103 6.13 0.20 30.36
C VAL A 103 5.55 -0.97 29.56
N ASP A 104 5.34 -2.11 30.20
CA ASP A 104 4.69 -3.26 29.57
C ASP A 104 3.24 -2.92 29.19
N TYR A 105 2.68 -3.55 28.17
CA TYR A 105 1.34 -3.26 27.66
C TYR A 105 0.26 -3.31 28.75
N GLU A 106 0.35 -4.28 29.67
CA GLU A 106 -0.60 -4.46 30.76
C GLU A 106 -0.58 -3.31 31.78
N ASP A 107 0.53 -2.57 31.86
CA ASP A 107 0.70 -1.43 32.77
C ASP A 107 0.30 -0.09 32.10
N ILE A 108 0.04 -0.08 30.78
CA ILE A 108 -0.44 1.11 30.10
C ILE A 108 -1.92 1.35 30.43
N PRO A 109 -2.30 2.55 30.92
CA PRO A 109 -3.69 2.84 31.23
C PRO A 109 -4.63 2.64 30.03
N GLU A 110 -5.71 1.91 30.21
CA GLU A 110 -6.68 1.60 29.14
C GLU A 110 -7.23 2.86 28.46
N ASP A 111 -7.41 3.95 29.21
CA ASP A 111 -7.89 5.22 28.64
C ASP A 111 -6.84 5.87 27.73
N MET A 112 -5.55 5.67 27.97
CA MET A 112 -4.49 6.14 27.10
C MET A 112 -4.50 5.37 25.78
N ILE A 113 -4.65 4.04 25.82
CA ILE A 113 -4.82 3.18 24.65
C ILE A 113 -6.03 3.63 23.81
N LYS A 114 -7.19 3.81 24.48
CA LYS A 114 -8.43 4.26 23.82
C LYS A 114 -8.27 5.63 23.17
N ALA A 115 -7.67 6.57 23.89
CA ALA A 115 -7.46 7.94 23.39
C ALA A 115 -6.53 7.93 22.16
N THR A 116 -5.42 7.20 22.22
CA THR A 116 -4.47 7.06 21.10
C THR A 116 -5.16 6.47 19.88
N VAL A 117 -5.85 5.34 20.03
CA VAL A 117 -6.58 4.70 18.93
C VAL A 117 -7.68 5.60 18.37
N ALA A 118 -8.42 6.31 19.24
CA ALA A 118 -9.50 7.20 18.80
C ALA A 118 -9.00 8.41 17.99
N ILE A 119 -7.82 8.91 18.28
CA ILE A 119 -7.23 10.08 17.61
C ILE A 119 -6.46 9.67 16.36
N GLU A 120 -5.57 8.68 16.49
CA GLU A 120 -4.62 8.32 15.44
C GLU A 120 -5.21 7.33 14.44
N ASP A 121 -5.88 6.29 14.93
CA ASP A 121 -6.36 5.21 14.08
C ASP A 121 -7.58 4.47 14.64
N ARG A 122 -8.77 5.01 14.41
CA ARG A 122 -10.03 4.50 14.95
C ARG A 122 -10.35 3.06 14.57
N THR A 123 -9.73 2.57 13.51
CA THR A 123 -9.92 1.22 12.99
C THR A 123 -8.71 0.32 13.23
N PHE A 124 -7.83 0.70 14.15
CA PHE A 124 -6.59 0.01 14.44
C PHE A 124 -6.79 -1.50 14.67
N TRP A 125 -7.82 -1.87 15.43
CA TRP A 125 -8.14 -3.27 15.76
C TRP A 125 -8.77 -4.07 14.61
N GLU A 126 -9.20 -3.40 13.53
CA GLU A 126 -9.96 -4.01 12.43
C GLU A 126 -9.10 -4.33 11.20
N HIS A 127 -8.01 -3.60 10.97
CA HIS A 127 -7.16 -3.78 9.80
C HIS A 127 -5.85 -4.50 10.16
N HIS A 128 -5.12 -4.94 9.13
CA HIS A 128 -3.81 -5.60 9.23
C HIS A 128 -2.70 -4.68 8.71
N GLY A 129 -2.26 -3.73 9.54
CA GLY A 129 -1.16 -2.79 9.24
C GLY A 129 -1.57 -1.58 8.42
N VAL A 130 -2.56 -1.69 7.54
CA VAL A 130 -2.93 -0.65 6.59
C VAL A 130 -4.45 -0.51 6.50
N ASN A 131 -4.95 0.71 6.72
CA ASN A 131 -6.32 1.05 6.36
C ASN A 131 -6.35 1.50 4.89
N TRP A 132 -6.69 0.58 3.98
CA TRP A 132 -6.65 0.82 2.53
C TRP A 132 -7.46 2.03 2.08
N ARG A 133 -8.60 2.28 2.71
CA ARG A 133 -9.46 3.42 2.36
C ARG A 133 -8.78 4.76 2.68
N ARG A 134 -8.21 4.88 3.89
CA ARG A 134 -7.48 6.08 4.32
C ARG A 134 -6.18 6.26 3.55
N THR A 135 -5.44 5.17 3.35
CA THR A 135 -4.16 5.18 2.65
C THR A 135 -4.32 5.57 1.17
N LEU A 136 -5.32 5.00 0.48
CA LEU A 136 -5.60 5.37 -0.91
C LEU A 136 -6.00 6.84 -1.03
N TYR A 137 -6.82 7.34 -0.11
CA TYR A 137 -7.19 8.75 -0.07
C TYR A 137 -5.96 9.65 0.16
N GLY A 138 -5.09 9.29 1.10
CA GLY A 138 -3.82 10.00 1.34
C GLY A 138 -2.90 10.01 0.11
N VAL A 139 -2.78 8.89 -0.59
CA VAL A 139 -2.00 8.81 -1.84
C VAL A 139 -2.58 9.75 -2.92
N ILE A 140 -3.90 9.80 -3.07
CA ILE A 140 -4.55 10.72 -4.02
C ILE A 140 -4.27 12.18 -3.65
N LEU A 141 -4.37 12.55 -2.37
CA LEU A 141 -4.04 13.89 -1.89
C LEU A 141 -2.59 14.27 -2.16
N MET A 142 -1.66 13.33 -2.00
CA MET A 142 -0.24 13.51 -2.32
C MET A 142 -0.02 13.95 -3.78
N PHE A 143 -0.77 13.37 -4.72
CA PHE A 143 -0.70 13.78 -6.14
C PHE A 143 -1.36 15.13 -6.41
N THR A 144 -2.28 15.59 -5.57
CA THR A 144 -2.95 16.89 -5.70
C THR A 144 -2.23 18.02 -4.98
N GLY A 145 -1.13 17.73 -4.29
CA GLY A 145 -0.34 18.73 -3.55
C GLY A 145 -1.04 19.26 -2.29
N GLN A 146 -2.03 18.53 -1.77
CA GLN A 146 -2.70 18.86 -0.52
C GLN A 146 -2.02 18.18 0.65
N ASP A 147 -2.03 18.84 1.84
CA ASP A 147 -1.47 18.27 3.06
C ASP A 147 -2.21 17.00 3.49
N ILE A 148 -1.43 15.95 3.69
CA ILE A 148 -1.93 14.62 4.09
C ILE A 148 -1.96 14.56 5.61
N GLN A 149 -3.02 15.03 6.25
CA GLN A 149 -3.23 14.80 7.68
C GLN A 149 -4.11 13.56 7.90
N GLY A 150 -3.68 12.66 8.80
CA GLY A 150 -4.48 11.55 9.30
C GLY A 150 -4.67 10.35 8.35
N GLY A 151 -3.83 10.18 7.34
CA GLY A 151 -3.92 9.05 6.38
C GLY A 151 -3.20 7.76 6.81
N SER A 152 -2.19 7.85 7.70
CA SER A 152 -1.37 6.71 8.16
C SER A 152 -2.01 6.02 9.36
N THR A 153 -1.81 4.70 9.48
CA THR A 153 -2.19 3.91 10.65
C THR A 153 -1.14 4.05 11.75
N ILE A 154 -1.47 3.63 12.98
CA ILE A 154 -0.52 3.59 14.11
C ILE A 154 0.71 2.75 13.72
N THR A 155 0.52 1.58 13.10
CA THR A 155 1.61 0.72 12.62
C THR A 155 2.51 1.42 11.61
N GLN A 156 1.93 2.15 10.65
CA GLN A 156 2.69 2.93 9.67
C GLN A 156 3.46 4.08 10.32
N GLN A 157 2.86 4.76 11.30
CA GLN A 157 3.52 5.84 12.05
C GLN A 157 4.69 5.29 12.88
N PHE A 158 4.47 4.17 13.57
CA PHE A 158 5.52 3.50 14.33
C PHE A 158 6.73 3.16 13.44
N ILE A 159 6.48 2.49 12.30
CA ILE A 159 7.55 2.13 11.35
C ILE A 159 8.28 3.36 10.84
N LYS A 160 7.56 4.42 10.48
CA LYS A 160 8.15 5.68 10.04
C LYS A 160 9.10 6.26 11.09
N ASN A 161 8.63 6.36 12.33
CA ASN A 161 9.41 6.92 13.44
C ASN A 161 10.63 6.05 13.74
N PHE A 162 10.45 4.73 13.72
CA PHE A 162 11.50 3.78 13.99
C PHE A 162 12.58 3.74 12.90
N THR A 163 12.20 3.77 11.61
CA THR A 163 13.18 3.71 10.51
C THR A 163 13.86 5.04 10.22
N GLY A 164 13.38 6.15 10.78
CA GLY A 164 13.93 7.49 10.55
C GLY A 164 13.82 7.98 9.10
N TYR A 165 13.03 7.31 8.28
CA TYR A 165 12.86 7.70 6.88
C TYR A 165 11.88 8.87 6.75
N ASP A 166 12.40 10.10 6.73
CA ASP A 166 11.61 11.34 6.62
C ASP A 166 11.33 11.80 5.19
N ASP A 167 11.89 11.13 4.18
CA ASP A 167 11.70 11.51 2.78
C ASP A 167 10.22 11.44 2.36
N VAL A 168 9.69 12.55 1.82
CA VAL A 168 8.31 12.61 1.31
C VAL A 168 8.29 12.10 -0.14
N THR A 169 8.42 10.80 -0.34
CA THR A 169 8.40 10.18 -1.67
C THR A 169 7.35 9.07 -1.78
N VAL A 170 6.81 8.89 -3.00
CA VAL A 170 5.89 7.78 -3.28
C VAL A 170 6.55 6.42 -3.01
N LYS A 171 7.83 6.27 -3.35
CA LYS A 171 8.61 5.05 -3.08
C LYS A 171 8.59 4.71 -1.60
N ARG A 172 8.93 5.68 -0.75
CA ARG A 172 8.91 5.51 0.70
C ARG A 172 7.52 5.11 1.21
N LYS A 173 6.45 5.78 0.73
CA LYS A 173 5.09 5.43 1.15
C LYS A 173 4.70 4.00 0.76
N ILE A 174 5.13 3.53 -0.39
CA ILE A 174 4.94 2.13 -0.78
C ILE A 174 5.73 1.20 0.15
N GLN A 175 6.99 1.50 0.45
CA GLN A 175 7.79 0.71 1.40
C GLN A 175 7.11 0.65 2.77
N GLU A 176 6.72 1.78 3.34
CA GLU A 176 5.99 1.88 4.62
C GLU A 176 4.73 0.99 4.63
N ILE A 177 3.94 0.99 3.55
CA ILE A 177 2.75 0.13 3.42
C ILE A 177 3.14 -1.35 3.50
N PHE A 178 4.12 -1.80 2.71
CA PHE A 178 4.52 -3.20 2.69
C PHE A 178 5.19 -3.63 3.99
N THR A 179 5.98 -2.74 4.60
CA THR A 179 6.57 -2.99 5.93
C THR A 179 5.50 -3.12 6.99
N ALA A 180 4.46 -2.27 7.00
CA ALA A 180 3.36 -2.37 7.95
C ALA A 180 2.56 -3.66 7.80
N LEU A 181 2.32 -4.10 6.56
CA LEU A 181 1.67 -5.38 6.28
C LEU A 181 2.48 -6.59 6.73
N ASP A 182 3.81 -6.53 6.59
CA ASP A 182 4.70 -7.61 7.00
C ASP A 182 4.88 -7.62 8.52
N PHE A 183 4.96 -6.45 9.12
CA PHE A 183 5.11 -6.26 10.55
C PHE A 183 3.94 -6.86 11.34
N GLU A 184 2.70 -6.59 10.95
CA GLU A 184 1.51 -7.15 11.61
C GLU A 184 1.26 -8.65 11.35
N LYS A 185 2.05 -9.31 10.52
CA LYS A 185 2.07 -10.79 10.47
C LYS A 185 2.87 -11.40 11.63
N ASN A 186 3.86 -10.67 12.13
CA ASN A 186 4.83 -11.17 13.07
C ASN A 186 4.57 -10.65 14.50
N TYR A 187 3.91 -9.51 14.65
CA TYR A 187 3.69 -8.83 15.93
C TYR A 187 2.21 -8.54 16.17
N SER A 188 1.77 -8.68 17.41
CA SER A 188 0.39 -8.43 17.79
C SER A 188 0.09 -6.92 17.86
N LYS A 189 -1.19 -6.57 17.86
CA LYS A 189 -1.65 -5.18 18.01
C LYS A 189 -1.22 -4.57 19.34
N GLU A 190 -1.25 -5.36 20.39
CA GLU A 190 -0.85 -4.99 21.73
C GLU A 190 0.65 -4.64 21.75
N GLN A 191 1.50 -5.50 21.19
CA GLN A 191 2.93 -5.24 21.07
C GLN A 191 3.23 -3.97 20.27
N ILE A 192 2.51 -3.73 19.19
CA ILE A 192 2.69 -2.53 18.35
C ILE A 192 2.30 -1.27 19.11
N LEU A 193 1.20 -1.32 19.88
CA LEU A 193 0.78 -0.20 20.72
C LEU A 193 1.76 0.06 21.87
N GLU A 194 2.27 -0.99 22.52
CA GLU A 194 3.31 -0.90 23.52
C GLU A 194 4.51 -0.11 22.98
N TRP A 195 5.05 -0.55 21.86
CA TRP A 195 6.20 0.14 21.23
C TRP A 195 5.90 1.54 20.72
N TYR A 196 4.67 1.78 20.27
CA TYR A 196 4.26 3.10 19.81
C TYR A 196 4.15 4.11 20.95
N LEU A 197 3.75 3.66 22.15
CA LEU A 197 3.53 4.52 23.31
C LEU A 197 4.78 4.69 24.18
N ASN A 198 5.77 3.81 24.05
CA ASN A 198 7.08 3.89 24.68
C ASN A 198 8.08 4.70 23.84
#